data_e472d1d85c6f340ada01f3555c0715d7
#
_entry.id   e472d1d85c6f340ada01f3555c0715d7
#
_cell.length_a   1.000
_cell.length_b   1.000
_cell.length_c   1.000
_cell.angle_alpha   90.00
_cell.angle_beta   90.00
_cell.angle_gamma   90.00
#
_symmetry.space_group_name_H-M   'P 1'
#
loop_
_entity.id
_entity.type
_entity.pdbx_description
1 polymer ?
#
loop_
_entity_poly.entity_id
_entity_poly.type
_entity_poly.pdbx_seq_one_letter_code
_entity_poly.pdbx_strand_id
1 'polypeptide(L)'
;MKKTLFLSSCKDKRILNRNMRCIVLNEKEVSYTLKRRRCKAISIKIDCDGLTVSAPMRETLRWIESVLQEKRNWVLKKLDEWENKKSISLIWEESAIFPLLGKPWRLAITSAGVMKMTPVRVKTILEKNQLELPLPSTVATQEIKKVVMEWYYKQAYIYFSKRIEYFSNKLRVPRPQLRLSHAKTQWGSCDVRGIVRLNWKLIHLSINLVDYVIAHELSHLVEMNHSSAFWRTVESICPDYLIIRKELKGIR
;
A
#
# COMPACT_ATOMS: atom_id res chain seq x y z
N MET A 1 3.19 14.94 30.64
CA MET A 1 1.77 14.74 30.25
C MET A 1 1.68 13.43 29.47
N LYS A 2 1.10 12.40 30.09
CA LYS A 2 0.97 11.05 29.50
C LYS A 2 -0.15 11.08 28.47
N LYS A 3 0.16 10.84 27.18
CA LYS A 3 -0.84 10.57 26.13
C LYS A 3 -1.45 9.19 26.39
N THR A 4 -2.66 9.18 26.91
CA THR A 4 -3.48 7.98 27.05
C THR A 4 -3.92 7.56 25.67
N LEU A 5 -3.27 6.53 25.11
CA LEU A 5 -3.69 5.85 23.89
C LEU A 5 -5.00 5.10 24.19
N PHE A 6 -6.00 5.35 23.40
CA PHE A 6 -7.27 4.63 23.35
C PHE A 6 -7.02 3.16 23.00
N LEU A 7 -6.76 2.35 24.00
CA LEU A 7 -6.90 0.90 23.91
C LEU A 7 -8.38 0.59 24.12
N SER A 8 -9.15 0.49 23.02
CA SER A 8 -10.49 -0.08 23.15
C SER A 8 -10.35 -1.53 23.60
N SER A 9 -10.81 -1.80 24.81
CA SER A 9 -10.82 -3.12 25.45
C SER A 9 -11.35 -4.18 24.47
N CYS A 10 -10.68 -5.33 24.43
CA CYS A 10 -11.08 -6.50 23.65
C CYS A 10 -12.53 -6.95 23.91
N LYS A 11 -13.14 -6.51 25.01
CA LYS A 11 -14.53 -6.80 25.38
C LYS A 11 -15.55 -6.16 24.44
N ASP A 12 -15.28 -4.96 23.89
CA ASP A 12 -16.24 -4.26 23.04
C ASP A 12 -16.24 -4.73 21.58
N LYS A 13 -15.19 -5.44 21.14
CA LYS A 13 -15.11 -5.98 19.76
C LYS A 13 -15.67 -7.40 19.58
N ARG A 14 -16.15 -8.06 20.65
CA ARG A 14 -16.67 -9.44 20.57
C ARG A 14 -17.99 -9.57 19.78
N ILE A 15 -18.66 -8.50 19.51
CA ILE A 15 -19.99 -8.52 18.89
C ILE A 15 -19.93 -8.64 17.36
N LEU A 16 -18.78 -8.38 16.71
CA LEU A 16 -18.71 -8.20 15.24
C LEU A 16 -17.96 -9.28 14.45
N ASN A 17 -17.22 -10.20 15.09
CA ASN A 17 -16.53 -11.23 14.29
C ASN A 17 -16.27 -12.52 15.08
N ARG A 18 -16.96 -13.60 14.74
CA ARG A 18 -16.84 -14.95 15.34
C ARG A 18 -15.41 -15.51 15.32
N ASN A 19 -14.53 -14.97 14.52
CA ASN A 19 -13.14 -15.43 14.32
C ASN A 19 -12.10 -14.58 15.05
N MET A 20 -12.48 -13.51 15.75
CA MET A 20 -11.53 -12.66 16.49
C MET A 20 -11.32 -13.22 17.90
N ARG A 21 -10.06 -13.29 18.32
CA ARG A 21 -9.60 -13.80 19.61
C ARG A 21 -8.53 -12.90 20.18
N CYS A 22 -8.28 -13.04 21.49
CA CYS A 22 -7.22 -12.32 22.20
C CYS A 22 -6.27 -13.30 22.87
N ILE A 23 -5.00 -12.94 22.92
CA ILE A 23 -3.93 -13.66 23.62
C ILE A 23 -3.03 -12.64 24.31
N VAL A 24 -2.49 -12.99 25.47
CA VAL A 24 -1.50 -12.16 26.16
C VAL A 24 -0.10 -12.63 25.77
N LEU A 25 0.69 -11.75 25.18
CA LEU A 25 2.09 -11.97 24.77
C LEU A 25 2.99 -10.96 25.49
N ASN A 26 3.89 -11.42 26.39
CA ASN A 26 4.74 -10.54 27.21
C ASN A 26 3.93 -9.39 27.85
N GLU A 27 2.89 -9.72 28.60
CA GLU A 27 1.99 -8.76 29.31
C GLU A 27 1.17 -7.84 28.39
N LYS A 28 1.36 -7.90 27.06
CA LYS A 28 0.59 -7.12 26.08
C LYS A 28 -0.58 -7.96 25.55
N GLU A 29 -1.81 -7.46 25.69
CA GLU A 29 -2.98 -8.10 25.10
C GLU A 29 -2.98 -7.86 23.58
N VAL A 30 -2.98 -8.96 22.80
CA VAL A 30 -2.94 -8.93 21.34
C VAL A 30 -4.19 -9.61 20.78
N SER A 31 -4.96 -8.88 19.98
CA SER A 31 -6.09 -9.46 19.26
C SER A 31 -5.63 -10.10 17.95
N TYR A 32 -6.19 -11.28 17.61
CA TYR A 32 -5.89 -11.96 16.36
C TYR A 32 -7.13 -12.56 15.72
N THR A 33 -7.11 -12.66 14.38
CA THR A 33 -8.15 -13.34 13.61
C THR A 33 -7.73 -14.78 13.33
N LEU A 34 -8.50 -15.75 13.82
CA LEU A 34 -8.26 -17.17 13.54
C LEU A 34 -9.02 -17.62 12.30
N LYS A 35 -8.30 -18.11 11.28
CA LYS A 35 -8.84 -18.69 10.05
C LYS A 35 -8.56 -20.17 10.00
N ARG A 36 -9.60 -21.02 10.10
CA ARG A 36 -9.50 -22.46 9.90
C ARG A 36 -9.45 -22.77 8.41
N ARG A 37 -8.44 -23.53 7.97
CA ARG A 37 -8.25 -23.88 6.55
C ARG A 37 -7.80 -25.33 6.38
N ARG A 38 -7.93 -25.87 5.16
CA ARG A 38 -7.30 -27.14 4.79
C ARG A 38 -5.80 -26.91 4.49
N CYS A 39 -5.00 -26.85 5.53
CA CYS A 39 -3.54 -26.68 5.44
C CYS A 39 -2.86 -27.65 6.41
N LYS A 40 -1.55 -27.92 6.20
CA LYS A 40 -0.77 -28.83 7.03
C LYS A 40 -0.04 -28.14 8.19
N ALA A 41 0.11 -26.82 8.14
CA ALA A 41 0.88 -26.06 9.13
C ALA A 41 0.15 -24.76 9.52
N ILE A 42 0.50 -24.24 10.72
CA ILE A 42 0.08 -22.91 11.16
C ILE A 42 0.86 -21.86 10.38
N SER A 43 0.14 -20.85 9.89
CA SER A 43 0.71 -19.67 9.27
C SER A 43 0.30 -18.42 10.05
N ILE A 44 1.30 -17.63 10.44
CA ILE A 44 1.11 -16.35 11.14
C ILE A 44 1.39 -15.23 10.14
N LYS A 45 0.40 -14.35 9.93
CA LYS A 45 0.50 -13.22 9.05
C LYS A 45 0.17 -11.94 9.83
N ILE A 46 0.99 -10.91 9.67
CA ILE A 46 0.76 -9.57 10.24
C ILE A 46 0.73 -8.58 9.08
N ASP A 47 -0.39 -7.86 8.98
CA ASP A 47 -0.59 -6.83 7.95
C ASP A 47 -1.44 -5.66 8.50
N CYS A 48 -1.90 -4.75 7.63
CA CYS A 48 -2.71 -3.60 8.02
C CYS A 48 -4.03 -3.97 8.71
N ASP A 49 -4.53 -5.18 8.53
CA ASP A 49 -5.73 -5.69 9.20
C ASP A 49 -5.39 -6.35 10.57
N GLY A 50 -4.10 -6.34 10.97
CA GLY A 50 -3.60 -6.90 12.23
C GLY A 50 -3.07 -8.32 12.11
N LEU A 51 -3.04 -9.03 13.25
CA LEU A 51 -2.55 -10.40 13.35
C LEU A 51 -3.60 -11.39 12.86
N THR A 52 -3.27 -12.16 11.83
CA THR A 52 -4.09 -13.27 11.33
C THR A 52 -3.34 -14.58 11.48
N VAL A 53 -3.97 -15.57 12.09
CA VAL A 53 -3.45 -16.93 12.24
C VAL A 53 -4.30 -17.88 11.40
N SER A 54 -3.67 -18.53 10.43
CA SER A 54 -4.32 -19.61 9.66
C SER A 54 -3.85 -20.96 10.22
N ALA A 55 -4.79 -21.82 10.59
CA ALA A 55 -4.51 -23.11 11.23
C ALA A 55 -5.32 -24.24 10.56
N PRO A 56 -4.84 -25.51 10.64
CA PRO A 56 -5.59 -26.67 10.19
C PRO A 56 -6.96 -26.78 10.90
N MET A 57 -7.93 -27.41 10.24
CA MET A 57 -9.31 -27.51 10.74
C MET A 57 -9.41 -28.20 12.11
N ARG A 58 -8.57 -29.20 12.36
CA ARG A 58 -8.66 -30.07 13.56
C ARG A 58 -7.75 -29.68 14.72
N GLU A 59 -6.90 -28.66 14.51
CA GLU A 59 -5.95 -28.25 15.55
C GLU A 59 -6.62 -27.61 16.77
N THR A 60 -6.10 -27.87 17.96
CA THR A 60 -6.62 -27.29 19.20
C THR A 60 -6.24 -25.83 19.36
N LEU A 61 -7.06 -25.05 20.05
CA LEU A 61 -6.73 -23.67 20.36
C LEU A 61 -5.47 -23.56 21.22
N ARG A 62 -5.33 -24.46 22.21
CA ARG A 62 -4.15 -24.51 23.09
C ARG A 62 -2.85 -24.62 22.28
N TRP A 63 -2.84 -25.47 21.27
CA TRP A 63 -1.67 -25.63 20.42
C TRP A 63 -1.40 -24.39 19.54
N ILE A 64 -2.45 -23.77 18.99
CA ILE A 64 -2.31 -22.53 18.21
C ILE A 64 -1.74 -21.41 19.07
N GLU A 65 -2.24 -21.28 20.31
CA GLU A 65 -1.78 -20.25 21.25
C GLU A 65 -0.37 -20.55 21.76
N SER A 66 0.03 -21.82 21.95
CA SER A 66 1.40 -22.17 22.30
C SER A 66 2.40 -21.77 21.21
N VAL A 67 2.05 -21.94 19.93
CA VAL A 67 2.87 -21.48 18.81
C VAL A 67 2.98 -19.94 18.79
N LEU A 68 1.92 -19.22 19.12
CA LEU A 68 1.97 -17.75 19.27
C LEU A 68 2.86 -17.32 20.44
N GLN A 69 2.80 -18.05 21.57
CA GLN A 69 3.68 -17.82 22.74
C GLN A 69 5.15 -18.08 22.40
N GLU A 70 5.45 -19.16 21.69
CA GLU A 70 6.81 -19.46 21.22
C GLU A 70 7.35 -18.33 20.36
N LYS A 71 6.53 -17.78 19.46
CA LYS A 71 6.91 -16.72 18.52
C LYS A 71 6.60 -15.31 19.04
N ARG A 72 6.30 -15.14 20.34
CA ARG A 72 5.83 -13.88 20.93
C ARG A 72 6.70 -12.66 20.60
N ASN A 73 8.03 -12.78 20.70
CA ASN A 73 8.95 -11.69 20.45
C ASN A 73 8.91 -11.26 18.98
N TRP A 74 8.85 -12.20 18.06
CA TRP A 74 8.71 -11.93 16.63
C TRP A 74 7.36 -11.26 16.31
N VAL A 75 6.26 -11.77 16.89
CA VAL A 75 4.92 -11.22 16.71
C VAL A 75 4.86 -9.77 17.19
N LEU A 76 5.32 -9.50 18.43
CA LEU A 76 5.32 -8.17 19.00
C LEU A 76 6.19 -7.20 18.20
N LYS A 77 7.41 -7.62 17.83
CA LYS A 77 8.27 -6.80 16.97
C LYS A 77 7.61 -6.47 15.65
N LYS A 78 6.94 -7.43 15.02
CA LYS A 78 6.24 -7.20 13.74
C LYS A 78 5.02 -6.30 13.89
N LEU A 79 4.27 -6.39 14.97
CA LEU A 79 3.17 -5.48 15.26
C LEU A 79 3.68 -4.05 15.46
N ASP A 80 4.74 -3.86 16.23
CA ASP A 80 5.37 -2.54 16.44
C ASP A 80 5.92 -1.97 15.12
N GLU A 81 6.56 -2.81 14.29
CA GLU A 81 6.98 -2.40 12.94
C GLU A 81 5.80 -1.95 12.07
N TRP A 82 4.61 -2.55 12.23
CA TRP A 82 3.40 -2.16 11.50
C TRP A 82 2.76 -0.89 12.07
N GLU A 83 2.70 -0.74 13.39
CA GLU A 83 2.20 0.47 14.05
C GLU A 83 3.05 1.70 13.70
N ASN A 84 4.37 1.52 13.60
CA ASN A 84 5.31 2.58 13.27
C ASN A 84 5.45 2.87 11.76
N LYS A 85 4.90 2.02 10.89
CA LYS A 85 4.91 2.28 9.44
C LYS A 85 4.01 3.46 9.10
N LYS A 86 4.58 4.42 8.36
CA LYS A 86 3.81 5.54 7.81
C LYS A 86 2.74 5.01 6.86
N SER A 87 1.49 4.96 7.29
CA SER A 87 0.37 4.66 6.41
C SER A 87 -0.06 5.94 5.69
N ILE A 88 -0.36 5.83 4.41
CA ILE A 88 -0.98 6.91 3.65
C ILE A 88 -2.47 6.87 3.99
N SER A 89 -2.88 7.65 5.00
CA SER A 89 -4.30 7.86 5.31
C SER A 89 -4.77 9.14 4.61
N LEU A 90 -5.79 9.03 3.78
CA LEU A 90 -6.40 10.15 3.09
C LEU A 90 -7.63 10.62 3.87
N ILE A 91 -7.70 11.93 4.15
CA ILE A 91 -8.88 12.58 4.73
C ILE A 91 -9.77 13.02 3.56
N TRP A 92 -11.05 12.65 3.59
CA TRP A 92 -11.98 12.87 2.47
C TRP A 92 -12.89 14.06 2.76
N GLU A 93 -12.30 15.25 2.81
CA GLU A 93 -12.96 16.51 3.13
C GLU A 93 -12.57 17.59 2.14
N GLU A 94 -13.39 18.62 2.04
CA GLU A 94 -13.03 19.82 1.30
C GLU A 94 -11.76 20.46 1.88
N SER A 95 -10.92 21.02 1.04
CA SER A 95 -9.60 21.57 1.40
C SER A 95 -8.57 20.56 1.91
N ALA A 96 -8.90 19.27 1.96
CA ALA A 96 -7.94 18.23 2.34
C ALA A 96 -6.76 18.17 1.36
N ILE A 97 -5.61 17.74 1.89
CA ILE A 97 -4.39 17.59 1.12
C ILE A 97 -4.24 16.15 0.66
N PHE A 98 -4.05 15.98 -0.63
CA PHE A 98 -3.89 14.71 -1.30
C PHE A 98 -2.49 14.62 -1.92
N PRO A 99 -1.65 13.64 -1.55
CA PRO A 99 -0.33 13.48 -2.14
C PRO A 99 -0.44 12.95 -3.58
N LEU A 100 0.28 13.59 -4.52
CA LEU A 100 0.46 13.10 -5.88
C LEU A 100 1.95 13.21 -6.24
N LEU A 101 2.58 12.07 -6.52
CA LEU A 101 4.01 11.97 -6.82
C LEU A 101 4.90 12.65 -5.76
N GLY A 102 4.56 12.45 -4.48
CA GLY A 102 5.25 13.05 -3.33
C GLY A 102 4.99 14.54 -3.12
N LYS A 103 4.16 15.17 -3.95
CA LYS A 103 3.80 16.59 -3.82
C LYS A 103 2.39 16.73 -3.25
N PRO A 104 2.13 17.73 -2.37
CA PRO A 104 0.81 17.97 -1.83
C PRO A 104 -0.10 18.66 -2.86
N TRP A 105 -1.32 18.15 -3.02
CA TRP A 105 -2.39 18.74 -3.82
C TRP A 105 -3.58 19.04 -2.92
N ARG A 106 -4.27 20.14 -3.15
CA ARG A 106 -5.46 20.54 -2.40
C ARG A 106 -6.71 20.30 -3.22
N LEU A 107 -7.72 19.71 -2.62
CA LEU A 107 -9.06 19.65 -3.17
C LEU A 107 -9.77 20.98 -2.88
N ALA A 108 -10.27 21.62 -3.89
CA ALA A 108 -11.16 22.78 -3.78
C ALA A 108 -12.48 22.46 -4.49
N ILE A 109 -13.58 22.89 -3.92
CA ILE A 109 -14.91 22.86 -4.54
C ILE A 109 -15.25 24.29 -4.91
N THR A 110 -15.51 24.54 -6.19
CA THR A 110 -15.90 25.88 -6.66
C THR A 110 -17.35 26.19 -6.30
N SER A 111 -17.74 27.47 -6.33
CA SER A 111 -19.14 27.90 -6.13
C SER A 111 -20.12 27.27 -7.12
N ALA A 112 -19.64 26.80 -8.26
CA ALA A 112 -20.42 26.06 -9.26
C ALA A 112 -20.50 24.54 -8.98
N GLY A 113 -20.04 24.06 -7.81
CA GLY A 113 -20.03 22.65 -7.45
C GLY A 113 -18.96 21.80 -8.16
N VAL A 114 -17.97 22.44 -8.79
CA VAL A 114 -16.90 21.75 -9.54
C VAL A 114 -15.73 21.44 -8.59
N MET A 115 -15.33 20.18 -8.50
CA MET A 115 -14.11 19.79 -7.78
C MET A 115 -12.86 20.10 -8.59
N LYS A 116 -11.91 20.78 -7.98
CA LYS A 116 -10.63 21.14 -8.59
C LYS A 116 -9.46 20.68 -7.71
N MET A 117 -8.54 19.93 -8.27
CA MET A 117 -7.29 19.58 -7.63
C MET A 117 -6.21 20.57 -8.03
N THR A 118 -5.65 21.29 -7.05
CA THR A 118 -4.62 22.31 -7.28
C THR A 118 -3.34 21.96 -6.51
N PRO A 119 -2.13 22.13 -7.12
CA PRO A 119 -0.88 21.92 -6.39
C PRO A 119 -0.74 22.96 -5.28
N VAL A 120 -0.33 22.50 -4.09
CA VAL A 120 -0.01 23.40 -2.97
C VAL A 120 1.45 23.82 -3.11
N ARG A 121 1.69 25.05 -3.62
CA ARG A 121 3.03 25.60 -3.92
C ARG A 121 3.86 24.74 -4.88
N VAL A 122 3.88 25.07 -6.14
CA VAL A 122 5.05 25.11 -7.05
C VAL A 122 4.61 25.72 -8.38
N LYS A 123 5.29 26.75 -8.83
CA LYS A 123 5.34 27.15 -10.23
C LYS A 123 6.02 26.01 -11.01
N THR A 124 5.32 25.06 -11.52
CA THR A 124 5.89 24.00 -12.38
C THR A 124 4.82 23.44 -13.32
N ILE A 125 5.25 23.12 -14.50
CA ILE A 125 4.68 22.61 -15.76
C ILE A 125 3.52 21.57 -15.63
N LEU A 126 3.04 21.22 -14.44
CA LEU A 126 1.93 20.29 -14.20
C LEU A 126 0.55 20.94 -14.11
N GLU A 127 0.41 22.19 -14.55
CA GLU A 127 -0.84 22.96 -14.46
C GLU A 127 -1.99 22.42 -15.34
N LYS A 128 -1.74 21.40 -16.18
CA LYS A 128 -2.77 20.82 -17.06
C LYS A 128 -3.63 19.71 -16.46
N ASN A 129 -3.36 19.27 -15.23
CA ASN A 129 -4.13 18.19 -14.59
C ASN A 129 -5.18 18.73 -13.62
N GLN A 130 -5.95 19.76 -14.05
CA GLN A 130 -7.11 20.20 -13.30
C GLN A 130 -8.23 19.18 -13.52
N LEU A 131 -8.73 18.60 -12.43
CA LEU A 131 -9.95 17.81 -12.46
C LEU A 131 -11.11 18.79 -12.27
N GLU A 132 -11.91 18.99 -13.29
CA GLU A 132 -13.18 19.71 -13.20
C GLU A 132 -14.29 18.68 -13.24
N LEU A 133 -15.05 18.56 -12.16
CA LEU A 133 -16.19 17.66 -12.04
C LEU A 133 -17.38 18.43 -11.48
N PRO A 134 -18.53 18.43 -12.16
CA PRO A 134 -19.75 19.03 -11.64
C PRO A 134 -20.27 18.19 -10.46
N LEU A 135 -20.51 18.82 -9.32
CA LEU A 135 -21.11 18.21 -8.15
C LEU A 135 -22.18 19.12 -7.55
N PRO A 136 -23.22 18.54 -6.95
CA PRO A 136 -24.25 19.30 -6.23
C PRO A 136 -23.70 19.98 -4.97
N SER A 137 -24.31 21.04 -4.54
CA SER A 137 -23.87 21.99 -3.50
C SER A 137 -23.71 21.41 -2.08
N THR A 138 -24.09 20.16 -1.85
CA THR A 138 -23.86 19.40 -0.60
C THR A 138 -23.31 18.04 -0.95
N VAL A 139 -21.97 17.95 -1.01
CA VAL A 139 -21.32 16.70 -1.42
C VAL A 139 -21.06 15.82 -0.23
N ALA A 140 -21.67 14.64 -0.20
CA ALA A 140 -21.38 13.63 0.82
C ALA A 140 -19.92 13.16 0.74
N THR A 141 -19.27 12.92 1.87
CA THR A 141 -17.88 12.41 1.98
C THR A 141 -17.62 11.20 1.08
N GLN A 142 -18.62 10.37 0.84
CA GLN A 142 -18.52 9.20 -0.03
C GLN A 142 -18.38 9.56 -1.51
N GLU A 143 -19.02 10.62 -1.97
CA GLU A 143 -18.91 11.11 -3.35
C GLU A 143 -17.54 11.74 -3.59
N ILE A 144 -17.05 12.55 -2.64
CA ILE A 144 -15.67 13.07 -2.65
C ILE A 144 -14.68 11.92 -2.80
N LYS A 145 -14.84 10.88 -1.97
CA LYS A 145 -13.97 9.71 -2.02
C LYS A 145 -14.00 9.03 -3.39
N LYS A 146 -15.17 8.78 -3.94
CA LYS A 146 -15.34 8.12 -5.25
C LYS A 146 -14.61 8.90 -6.35
N VAL A 147 -14.87 10.18 -6.43
CA VAL A 147 -14.31 11.07 -7.46
C VAL A 147 -12.80 11.19 -7.35
N VAL A 148 -12.27 11.43 -6.16
CA VAL A 148 -10.82 11.53 -5.94
C VAL A 148 -10.13 10.19 -6.20
N MET A 149 -10.76 9.06 -5.87
CA MET A 149 -10.23 7.73 -6.20
C MET A 149 -10.17 7.49 -7.70
N GLU A 150 -11.22 7.80 -8.46
CA GLU A 150 -11.24 7.69 -9.92
C GLU A 150 -10.14 8.56 -10.56
N TRP A 151 -9.97 9.78 -10.05
CA TRP A 151 -8.89 10.66 -10.48
C TRP A 151 -7.51 10.04 -10.21
N TYR A 152 -7.28 9.50 -9.02
CA TYR A 152 -6.01 8.83 -8.71
C TYR A 152 -5.73 7.64 -9.62
N TYR A 153 -6.74 6.81 -9.92
CA TYR A 153 -6.57 5.70 -10.85
C TYR A 153 -6.18 6.19 -12.25
N LYS A 154 -6.83 7.25 -12.72
CA LYS A 154 -6.50 7.86 -14.02
C LYS A 154 -5.07 8.42 -14.02
N GLN A 155 -4.68 9.19 -12.99
CA GLN A 155 -3.32 9.71 -12.87
C GLN A 155 -2.27 8.59 -12.77
N ALA A 156 -2.52 7.57 -11.96
CA ALA A 156 -1.63 6.42 -11.81
C ALA A 156 -1.44 5.71 -13.16
N TYR A 157 -2.52 5.41 -13.87
CA TYR A 157 -2.43 4.74 -15.16
C TYR A 157 -1.63 5.57 -16.19
N ILE A 158 -1.92 6.86 -16.31
CA ILE A 158 -1.23 7.77 -17.26
C ILE A 158 0.26 7.84 -16.90
N TYR A 159 0.58 8.10 -15.64
CA TYR A 159 1.97 8.27 -15.22
C TYR A 159 2.76 6.97 -15.35
N PHE A 160 2.24 5.86 -14.83
CA PHE A 160 2.94 4.57 -14.88
C PHE A 160 3.13 4.09 -16.34
N SER A 161 2.15 4.32 -17.22
CA SER A 161 2.28 3.98 -18.64
C SER A 161 3.46 4.70 -19.30
N LYS A 162 3.62 6.01 -19.04
CA LYS A 162 4.75 6.80 -19.55
C LYS A 162 6.09 6.32 -18.98
N ARG A 163 6.13 5.98 -17.68
CA ARG A 163 7.36 5.51 -17.05
C ARG A 163 7.75 4.11 -17.49
N ILE A 164 6.77 3.22 -17.67
CA ILE A 164 6.98 1.88 -18.26
C ILE A 164 7.59 2.00 -19.64
N GLU A 165 7.03 2.84 -20.52
CA GLU A 165 7.56 3.08 -21.85
C GLU A 165 9.01 3.58 -21.82
N TYR A 166 9.30 4.56 -20.95
CA TYR A 166 10.64 5.09 -20.77
C TYR A 166 11.66 4.01 -20.34
N PHE A 167 11.33 3.21 -19.32
CA PHE A 167 12.22 2.17 -18.83
C PHE A 167 12.29 0.95 -19.75
N SER A 168 11.22 0.59 -20.45
CA SER A 168 11.24 -0.48 -21.47
C SER A 168 12.21 -0.13 -22.59
N ASN A 169 12.21 1.13 -23.06
CA ASN A 169 13.16 1.60 -24.05
C ASN A 169 14.61 1.54 -23.54
N LYS A 170 14.86 1.93 -22.28
CA LYS A 170 16.18 1.82 -21.65
C LYS A 170 16.68 0.38 -21.58
N LEU A 171 15.81 -0.56 -21.21
CA LEU A 171 16.12 -1.99 -21.12
C LEU A 171 16.12 -2.70 -22.47
N ARG A 172 15.66 -2.03 -23.54
CA ARG A 172 15.47 -2.63 -24.88
C ARG A 172 14.54 -3.86 -24.83
N VAL A 173 13.49 -3.80 -24.00
CA VAL A 173 12.48 -4.85 -23.90
C VAL A 173 11.15 -4.38 -24.50
N PRO A 174 10.31 -5.29 -25.01
CA PRO A 174 8.96 -4.93 -25.45
C PRO A 174 8.16 -4.27 -24.33
N ARG A 175 7.34 -3.28 -24.66
CA ARG A 175 6.46 -2.62 -23.67
C ARG A 175 5.44 -3.62 -23.12
N PRO A 176 5.43 -3.90 -21.81
CA PRO A 176 4.49 -4.83 -21.20
C PRO A 176 3.09 -4.24 -21.08
N GLN A 177 2.09 -5.12 -20.89
CA GLN A 177 0.75 -4.70 -20.51
C GLN A 177 0.76 -4.23 -19.05
N LEU A 178 0.35 -2.97 -18.81
CA LEU A 178 0.13 -2.44 -17.47
C LEU A 178 -1.26 -2.82 -16.95
N ARG A 179 -1.33 -3.27 -15.69
CA ARG A 179 -2.58 -3.38 -14.92
C ARG A 179 -2.40 -2.70 -13.56
N LEU A 180 -3.39 -1.91 -13.14
CA LEU A 180 -3.41 -1.40 -11.78
C LEU A 180 -3.88 -2.48 -10.80
N SER A 181 -3.28 -2.53 -9.61
CA SER A 181 -3.61 -3.49 -8.56
C SER A 181 -3.99 -2.79 -7.25
N HIS A 182 -4.75 -3.52 -6.44
CA HIS A 182 -5.17 -3.12 -5.09
C HIS A 182 -4.52 -4.02 -4.02
N ALA A 183 -3.38 -4.62 -4.33
CA ALA A 183 -2.70 -5.54 -3.43
C ALA A 183 -2.37 -4.88 -2.09
N LYS A 184 -2.66 -5.56 -0.97
CA LYS A 184 -2.40 -5.03 0.37
C LYS A 184 -0.92 -5.11 0.77
N THR A 185 -0.15 -6.00 0.16
CA THR A 185 1.18 -6.39 0.65
C THR A 185 2.33 -6.16 -0.33
N GLN A 186 2.04 -5.77 -1.55
CA GLN A 186 3.07 -5.57 -2.57
C GLN A 186 2.79 -4.34 -3.44
N TRP A 187 3.86 -3.68 -3.85
CA TRP A 187 3.81 -2.48 -4.67
C TRP A 187 3.72 -2.78 -6.16
N GLY A 188 4.30 -3.90 -6.58
CA GLY A 188 4.28 -4.35 -7.97
C GLY A 188 4.39 -5.87 -8.09
N SER A 189 4.21 -6.39 -9.30
CA SER A 189 4.53 -7.75 -9.71
C SER A 189 4.62 -7.84 -11.23
N CYS A 190 5.52 -8.67 -11.74
CA CYS A 190 5.60 -9.06 -13.12
C CYS A 190 5.36 -10.57 -13.23
N ASP A 191 4.53 -11.00 -14.18
CA ASP A 191 4.30 -12.43 -14.43
C ASP A 191 5.09 -12.91 -15.65
N VAL A 192 5.20 -14.23 -15.80
CA VAL A 192 5.93 -14.88 -16.91
C VAL A 192 5.39 -14.54 -18.30
N ARG A 193 4.18 -13.99 -18.39
CA ARG A 193 3.57 -13.51 -19.65
C ARG A 193 3.92 -12.06 -19.94
N GLY A 194 4.76 -11.42 -19.11
CA GLY A 194 5.14 -10.03 -19.24
C GLY A 194 4.03 -9.04 -18.86
N ILE A 195 3.05 -9.43 -18.02
CA ILE A 195 2.06 -8.50 -17.52
C ILE A 195 2.60 -7.86 -16.23
N VAL A 196 2.79 -6.54 -16.25
CA VAL A 196 3.22 -5.77 -15.09
C VAL A 196 2.00 -5.22 -14.35
N ARG A 197 1.92 -5.55 -13.05
CA ARG A 197 0.88 -5.02 -12.15
C ARG A 197 1.52 -4.04 -11.19
N LEU A 198 0.97 -2.84 -11.08
CA LEU A 198 1.45 -1.81 -10.16
C LEU A 198 0.32 -1.39 -9.22
N ASN A 199 0.64 -1.28 -7.95
CA ASN A 199 -0.32 -0.79 -6.97
C ASN A 199 -0.61 0.69 -7.24
N TRP A 200 -1.88 1.04 -7.43
CA TRP A 200 -2.29 2.41 -7.71
C TRP A 200 -1.81 3.40 -6.62
N LYS A 201 -1.70 2.96 -5.37
CA LYS A 201 -1.21 3.79 -4.25
C LYS A 201 0.24 4.29 -4.42
N LEU A 202 1.02 3.68 -5.33
CA LEU A 202 2.34 4.19 -5.68
C LEU A 202 2.29 5.65 -6.13
N ILE A 203 1.17 6.10 -6.72
CA ILE A 203 1.02 7.48 -7.19
C ILE A 203 1.11 8.53 -6.07
N HIS A 204 0.94 8.12 -4.81
CA HIS A 204 1.11 8.99 -3.65
C HIS A 204 2.57 9.20 -3.26
N LEU A 205 3.46 8.29 -3.67
CA LEU A 205 4.87 8.28 -3.31
C LEU A 205 5.68 9.25 -4.20
N SER A 206 6.91 9.52 -3.78
CA SER A 206 7.84 10.32 -4.59
C SER A 206 8.15 9.63 -5.93
N ILE A 207 8.53 10.43 -6.92
CA ILE A 207 8.88 9.97 -8.28
C ILE A 207 9.94 8.87 -8.22
N ASN A 208 10.98 9.03 -7.39
CA ASN A 208 12.07 8.06 -7.28
C ASN A 208 11.57 6.69 -6.78
N LEU A 209 10.64 6.68 -5.84
CA LEU A 209 10.04 5.44 -5.33
C LEU A 209 9.19 4.74 -6.38
N VAL A 210 8.39 5.51 -7.13
CA VAL A 210 7.59 4.98 -8.25
C VAL A 210 8.49 4.39 -9.32
N ASP A 211 9.51 5.15 -9.73
CA ASP A 211 10.47 4.75 -10.76
C ASP A 211 11.23 3.48 -10.37
N TYR A 212 11.66 3.39 -9.12
CA TYR A 212 12.30 2.18 -8.60
C TYR A 212 11.40 0.95 -8.71
N VAL A 213 10.13 1.04 -8.30
CA VAL A 213 9.22 -0.10 -8.40
C VAL A 213 9.00 -0.49 -9.86
N ILE A 214 8.82 0.48 -10.76
CA ILE A 214 8.66 0.21 -12.19
C ILE A 214 9.93 -0.44 -12.76
N ALA A 215 11.12 0.09 -12.45
CA ALA A 215 12.40 -0.47 -12.86
C ALA A 215 12.56 -1.92 -12.37
N HIS A 216 12.19 -2.18 -11.10
CA HIS A 216 12.23 -3.51 -10.50
C HIS A 216 11.33 -4.51 -11.25
N GLU A 217 10.07 -4.14 -11.51
CA GLU A 217 9.12 -5.02 -12.19
C GLU A 217 9.49 -5.24 -13.66
N LEU A 218 10.02 -4.23 -14.34
CA LEU A 218 10.49 -4.37 -15.72
C LEU A 218 11.76 -5.22 -15.83
N SER A 219 12.63 -5.20 -14.82
CA SER A 219 13.82 -6.05 -14.78
C SER A 219 13.45 -7.54 -14.76
N HIS A 220 12.25 -7.91 -14.29
CA HIS A 220 11.74 -9.28 -14.40
C HIS A 220 11.44 -9.73 -15.84
N LEU A 221 11.31 -8.80 -16.80
CA LEU A 221 11.22 -9.17 -18.21
C LEU A 221 12.56 -9.67 -18.78
N VAL A 222 13.67 -9.35 -18.10
CA VAL A 222 15.02 -9.80 -18.45
C VAL A 222 15.44 -11.00 -17.59
N GLU A 223 15.17 -10.93 -16.28
CA GLU A 223 15.57 -11.95 -15.31
C GLU A 223 14.46 -12.17 -14.28
N MET A 224 13.81 -13.33 -14.32
CA MET A 224 12.63 -13.62 -13.49
C MET A 224 12.94 -13.83 -12.00
N ASN A 225 14.16 -14.20 -11.66
CA ASN A 225 14.59 -14.38 -10.28
C ASN A 225 15.47 -13.22 -9.81
N HIS A 226 15.54 -12.99 -8.50
CA HIS A 226 16.34 -11.91 -7.91
C HIS A 226 17.83 -12.28 -7.79
N SER A 227 18.42 -12.82 -8.84
CA SER A 227 19.84 -13.15 -8.93
C SER A 227 20.73 -11.89 -8.96
N SER A 228 22.04 -12.07 -8.95
CA SER A 228 22.98 -10.95 -9.16
C SER A 228 22.81 -10.29 -10.54
N ALA A 229 22.39 -11.07 -11.56
CA ALA A 229 22.07 -10.55 -12.90
C ALA A 229 20.85 -9.63 -12.85
N PHE A 230 19.80 -10.01 -12.13
CA PHE A 230 18.62 -9.16 -11.90
C PHE A 230 19.01 -7.81 -11.28
N TRP A 231 19.80 -7.82 -10.20
CA TRP A 231 20.17 -6.58 -9.52
C TRP A 231 21.07 -5.68 -10.37
N ARG A 232 21.97 -6.25 -11.21
CA ARG A 232 22.73 -5.47 -12.21
C ARG A 232 21.79 -4.83 -13.24
N THR A 233 20.74 -5.53 -13.67
CA THR A 233 19.72 -4.97 -14.57
C THR A 233 18.98 -3.80 -13.91
N VAL A 234 18.55 -3.93 -12.65
CA VAL A 234 17.92 -2.83 -11.88
C VAL A 234 18.88 -1.64 -11.77
N GLU A 235 20.14 -1.88 -11.39
CA GLU A 235 21.17 -0.86 -11.19
C GLU A 235 21.44 -0.06 -12.47
N SER A 236 21.45 -0.73 -13.64
CA SER A 236 21.69 -0.08 -14.93
C SER A 236 20.68 1.01 -15.30
N ILE A 237 19.46 0.92 -14.78
CA ILE A 237 18.35 1.86 -15.06
C ILE A 237 17.94 2.69 -13.85
N CYS A 238 18.32 2.25 -12.64
CA CYS A 238 18.06 2.91 -11.37
C CYS A 238 19.29 2.77 -10.45
N PRO A 239 20.36 3.56 -10.65
CA PRO A 239 21.63 3.41 -9.93
C PRO A 239 21.49 3.48 -8.41
N ASP A 240 20.63 4.36 -7.90
CA ASP A 240 20.40 4.58 -6.46
C ASP A 240 19.42 3.57 -5.83
N TYR A 241 19.17 2.44 -6.49
CA TYR A 241 18.12 1.51 -6.08
C TYR A 241 18.25 0.99 -4.65
N LEU A 242 19.45 0.85 -4.11
CA LEU A 242 19.69 0.38 -2.73
C LEU A 242 19.10 1.33 -1.69
N ILE A 243 19.34 2.65 -1.87
CA ILE A 243 18.84 3.70 -0.98
C ILE A 243 17.32 3.77 -1.09
N ILE A 244 16.80 3.82 -2.32
CA ILE A 244 15.37 3.93 -2.60
C ILE A 244 14.60 2.69 -2.08
N ARG A 245 15.17 1.50 -2.25
CA ARG A 245 14.62 0.25 -1.70
C ARG A 245 14.52 0.27 -0.18
N LYS A 246 15.51 0.82 0.50
CA LYS A 246 15.49 0.97 1.97
C LYS A 246 14.39 1.94 2.41
N GLU A 247 14.24 3.06 1.71
CA GLU A 247 13.17 4.03 1.95
C GLU A 247 11.79 3.38 1.75
N LEU A 248 11.57 2.68 0.63
CA LEU A 248 10.30 2.03 0.31
C LEU A 248 9.88 0.98 1.35
N LYS A 249 10.85 0.26 1.96
CA LYS A 249 10.57 -0.71 3.04
C LYS A 249 9.98 -0.04 4.29
N GLY A 250 10.24 1.24 4.51
CA GLY A 250 9.67 2.03 5.62
C GLY A 250 8.23 2.52 5.37
N ILE A 251 7.74 2.40 4.13
CA ILE A 251 6.43 2.91 3.71
C ILE A 251 5.45 1.75 3.50
N ARG A 252 4.32 1.79 4.21
CA ARG A 252 3.13 0.95 3.89
C ARG A 252 1.84 1.53 4.44
#